data_ac55c9ebaeea3aea9650a5cfaa6ce574
#
_entry.id   ac55c9ebaeea3aea9650a5cfaa6ce574
#
_cell.length_a   1.000
_cell.length_b   1.000
_cell.length_c   1.000
_cell.angle_alpha   90.00
_cell.angle_beta   90.00
_cell.angle_gamma   90.00
#
_symmetry.space_group_name_H-M   'P 1'
#
loop_
_entity.id
_entity.type
_entity.pdbx_description
1 polymer ?
#
loop_
_entity_poly.entity_id
_entity_poly.type
_entity_poly.pdbx_seq_one_letter_code
_entity_poly.pdbx_strand_id
1 'polypeptide(L)'
;MDNIQLISLLFTCGFGLSVIPRAILILANRNWFKQGFMGDSSIHWVLVKTIKGNRNFDLIPQYLIGCEPSSYPRSFHHFAALFPIELIRSWSWLPNFVLFGCFSGIFSIFAWYYASVTNLPNIQTTILASALFVFSLSNLTADGPAIAYLKLSERLYARLFGGAYFAAMAIGIDCGNQYCLIISIVSGAIAGTASTFGRQAIWFVTPFVSLFLLDWTPIIVMALATLGSIFLSGKQFFRGVKFTILLWKTYSSHTKKSKVQNEVLSRFLDFHILLGKRHTWKKKIHQLVFREPTRAMCRYPELVLFFIVCIFFEQSPSPTILAIVLSSVLVYLLTSTKYLNHLGESYRYLEYNLLILLPFFLASSAIVNEGIMISSILLLVYCLLISILVGIFLRHKKLPDHDLLEDFLKVSEIDEKSVVFPVSMRLGADICARVNCKSFWWQPGNVTREIFDHFIQEYPYLKKDWKPLAQEFGVTHVVASKHELSLITWDYDFSHLKKIQENDHFVAYQVKEPNLTKYN
;
A
#
# COMPACT_ATOMS: atom_id res chain seq x y z
N MET A 1 28.48 -11.95 27.08
CA MET A 1 28.01 -12.05 25.69
C MET A 1 28.68 -10.93 24.93
N ASP A 2 29.38 -11.24 23.86
CA ASP A 2 29.98 -10.17 23.04
C ASP A 2 28.91 -9.39 22.26
N ASN A 3 29.28 -8.24 21.74
CA ASN A 3 28.34 -7.36 21.02
C ASN A 3 27.71 -8.04 19.81
N ILE A 4 28.44 -8.94 19.13
CA ILE A 4 27.94 -9.65 17.94
C ILE A 4 26.88 -10.68 18.35
N GLN A 5 27.12 -11.41 19.43
CA GLN A 5 26.15 -12.37 19.97
C GLN A 5 24.87 -11.68 20.42
N LEU A 6 24.99 -10.51 21.08
CA LEU A 6 23.83 -9.72 21.50
C LEU A 6 23.01 -9.24 20.29
N ILE A 7 23.66 -8.64 19.29
CA ILE A 7 22.99 -8.17 18.06
C ILE A 7 22.29 -9.34 17.35
N SER A 8 22.97 -10.49 17.22
CA SER A 8 22.41 -11.69 16.59
C SER A 8 21.19 -12.21 17.36
N LEU A 9 21.25 -12.22 18.69
CA LEU A 9 20.13 -12.64 19.55
C LEU A 9 18.93 -11.70 19.37
N LEU A 10 19.15 -10.39 19.48
CA LEU A 10 18.09 -9.38 19.33
C LEU A 10 17.41 -9.47 17.95
N PHE A 11 18.23 -9.63 16.91
CA PHE A 11 17.71 -9.80 15.54
C PHE A 11 16.85 -11.06 15.44
N THR A 12 17.36 -12.19 15.91
CA THR A 12 16.66 -13.49 15.85
C THR A 12 15.36 -13.46 16.65
N CYS A 13 15.37 -12.89 17.85
CA CYS A 13 14.17 -12.74 18.68
C CYS A 13 13.12 -11.83 18.02
N GLY A 14 13.51 -10.68 17.47
CA GLY A 14 12.59 -9.78 16.79
C GLY A 14 12.02 -10.38 15.51
N PHE A 15 12.85 -11.07 14.71
CA PHE A 15 12.41 -11.82 13.54
C PHE A 15 11.41 -12.92 13.95
N GLY A 16 11.76 -13.74 14.95
CA GLY A 16 10.90 -14.82 15.45
C GLY A 16 9.56 -14.32 15.96
N LEU A 17 9.56 -13.21 16.74
CA LEU A 17 8.33 -12.59 17.22
C LEU A 17 7.41 -12.20 16.04
N SER A 18 7.95 -11.73 14.94
CA SER A 18 7.18 -11.34 13.75
C SER A 18 6.50 -12.52 13.05
N VAL A 19 6.98 -13.74 13.24
CA VAL A 19 6.39 -14.96 12.65
C VAL A 19 5.06 -15.32 13.32
N ILE A 20 4.93 -15.06 14.63
CA ILE A 20 3.76 -15.49 15.44
C ILE A 20 2.43 -14.98 14.87
N PRO A 21 2.18 -13.66 14.72
CA PRO A 21 0.88 -13.17 14.23
C PRO A 21 0.60 -13.64 12.81
N ARG A 22 1.64 -13.86 12.02
CA ARG A 22 1.51 -14.34 10.64
C ARG A 22 1.17 -15.81 10.57
N ALA A 23 1.82 -16.63 11.41
CA ALA A 23 1.46 -18.03 11.52
C ALA A 23 -0.01 -18.19 11.95
N ILE A 24 -0.47 -17.40 12.91
CA ILE A 24 -1.88 -17.39 13.35
C ILE A 24 -2.80 -17.04 12.17
N LEU A 25 -2.48 -16.01 11.40
CA LEU A 25 -3.29 -15.59 10.26
C LEU A 25 -3.29 -16.63 9.13
N ILE A 26 -2.12 -17.24 8.84
CA ILE A 26 -1.99 -18.34 7.87
C ILE A 26 -2.85 -19.54 8.28
N LEU A 27 -2.73 -19.96 9.53
CA LEU A 27 -3.51 -21.10 10.06
C LEU A 27 -5.00 -20.80 10.07
N ALA A 28 -5.39 -19.56 10.39
CA ALA A 28 -6.78 -19.14 10.37
C ALA A 28 -7.38 -19.13 8.96
N ASN A 29 -6.57 -18.95 7.93
CA ASN A 29 -7.08 -18.80 6.56
C ASN A 29 -6.20 -19.45 5.47
N ARG A 30 -6.04 -20.78 5.54
CA ARG A 30 -5.25 -21.54 4.55
C ARG A 30 -5.66 -21.32 3.09
N ASN A 31 -6.95 -21.09 2.83
CA ASN A 31 -7.44 -20.92 1.47
C ASN A 31 -6.98 -19.60 0.84
N TRP A 32 -6.79 -18.54 1.62
CA TRP A 32 -6.25 -17.27 1.14
C TRP A 32 -4.81 -17.38 0.62
N PHE A 33 -4.02 -18.27 1.23
CA PHE A 33 -2.62 -18.48 0.84
C PHE A 33 -2.47 -19.29 -0.44
N LYS A 34 -3.48 -20.10 -0.78
CA LYS A 34 -3.50 -20.89 -2.01
C LYS A 34 -3.95 -20.09 -3.22
N GLN A 35 -4.58 -18.93 -3.03
CA GLN A 35 -5.24 -18.18 -4.12
C GLN A 35 -4.32 -17.29 -4.97
N GLY A 36 -3.01 -17.43 -4.86
CA GLY A 36 -2.07 -16.76 -5.77
C GLY A 36 -2.20 -15.23 -5.79
N PHE A 37 -2.30 -14.65 -6.97
CA PHE A 37 -2.34 -13.20 -7.16
C PHE A 37 -3.74 -12.63 -7.01
N MET A 38 -3.90 -11.63 -6.14
CA MET A 38 -5.17 -10.93 -5.90
C MET A 38 -5.02 -9.42 -6.08
N GLY A 39 -5.86 -8.84 -6.93
CA GLY A 39 -5.92 -7.40 -7.15
C GLY A 39 -4.55 -6.83 -7.58
N ASP A 40 -4.01 -5.89 -6.81
CA ASP A 40 -2.74 -5.24 -7.17
C ASP A 40 -1.54 -6.21 -7.23
N SER A 41 -1.62 -7.41 -6.63
CA SER A 41 -0.53 -8.39 -6.66
C SER A 41 -0.20 -8.88 -8.07
N SER A 42 -1.18 -8.90 -8.96
CA SER A 42 -0.97 -9.31 -10.36
C SER A 42 -0.06 -8.35 -11.11
N ILE A 43 -0.24 -7.02 -10.94
CA ILE A 43 0.66 -6.04 -11.55
C ILE A 43 2.07 -6.17 -10.97
N HIS A 44 2.19 -6.29 -9.65
CA HIS A 44 3.49 -6.46 -9.01
C HIS A 44 4.20 -7.73 -9.46
N TRP A 45 3.44 -8.81 -9.68
CA TRP A 45 3.98 -10.04 -10.24
C TRP A 45 4.54 -9.85 -11.66
N VAL A 46 3.77 -9.21 -12.55
CA VAL A 46 4.21 -8.93 -13.93
C VAL A 46 5.48 -8.08 -13.90
N LEU A 47 5.53 -7.05 -13.04
CA LEU A 47 6.71 -6.20 -12.86
C LEU A 47 7.93 -6.98 -12.37
N VAL A 48 7.79 -7.82 -11.34
CA VAL A 48 8.88 -8.65 -10.82
C VAL A 48 9.38 -9.64 -11.88
N LYS A 49 8.45 -10.28 -12.62
CA LYS A 49 8.80 -11.19 -13.69
C LYS A 49 9.61 -10.51 -14.80
N THR A 50 9.20 -9.31 -15.19
CA THR A 50 9.89 -8.52 -16.21
C THR A 50 11.31 -8.15 -15.79
N ILE A 51 11.49 -7.70 -14.54
CA ILE A 51 12.82 -7.38 -13.99
C ILE A 51 13.73 -8.60 -14.00
N LYS A 52 13.20 -9.75 -13.58
CA LYS A 52 13.98 -10.97 -13.46
C LYS A 52 14.41 -11.53 -14.81
N GLY A 53 13.55 -11.38 -15.84
CA GLY A 53 13.86 -11.83 -17.19
C GLY A 53 14.93 -11.04 -17.91
N ASN A 54 14.97 -9.72 -17.74
CA ASN A 54 15.79 -8.83 -18.58
C ASN A 54 16.53 -7.71 -17.85
N ARG A 55 16.41 -7.58 -16.55
CA ARG A 55 16.94 -6.45 -15.74
C ARG A 55 16.56 -5.05 -16.24
N ASN A 56 15.80 -4.96 -17.32
CA ASN A 56 15.41 -3.71 -17.96
C ASN A 56 13.89 -3.52 -17.89
N PHE A 57 13.46 -2.46 -17.23
CA PHE A 57 12.05 -2.11 -17.06
C PHE A 57 11.35 -1.66 -18.35
N ASP A 58 12.13 -1.31 -19.37
CA ASP A 58 11.57 -0.81 -20.64
C ASP A 58 10.80 -1.89 -21.41
N LEU A 59 10.80 -3.13 -20.90
CA LEU A 59 10.14 -4.29 -21.50
C LEU A 59 8.75 -4.62 -20.91
N ILE A 60 8.25 -3.87 -19.94
CA ILE A 60 6.87 -4.06 -19.44
C ILE A 60 5.81 -3.96 -20.56
N PRO A 61 5.97 -3.09 -21.59
CA PRO A 61 5.07 -3.07 -22.74
C PRO A 61 4.93 -4.40 -23.48
N GLN A 62 5.84 -5.35 -23.29
CA GLN A 62 5.69 -6.70 -23.85
C GLN A 62 4.47 -7.46 -23.30
N TYR A 63 4.05 -7.11 -22.07
CA TYR A 63 2.92 -7.77 -21.41
C TYR A 63 1.75 -6.80 -21.21
N LEU A 64 2.05 -5.56 -20.82
CA LEU A 64 1.05 -4.55 -20.47
C LEU A 64 1.10 -3.39 -21.46
N ILE A 65 0.36 -3.55 -22.55
CA ILE A 65 0.23 -2.54 -23.60
C ILE A 65 -0.37 -1.27 -23.00
N GLY A 66 0.19 -0.11 -23.34
CA GLY A 66 -0.25 1.16 -22.80
C GLY A 66 0.29 1.50 -21.41
N CYS A 67 1.02 0.61 -20.77
CA CYS A 67 1.73 0.90 -19.54
C CYS A 67 2.96 1.78 -19.80
N GLU A 68 3.14 2.82 -18.97
CA GLU A 68 4.37 3.62 -18.95
C GLU A 68 5.31 3.05 -17.87
N PRO A 69 6.20 2.12 -18.22
CA PRO A 69 6.99 1.36 -17.24
C PRO A 69 7.95 2.22 -16.45
N SER A 70 8.38 3.31 -17.04
CA SER A 70 9.35 4.21 -16.43
C SER A 70 8.77 5.10 -15.34
N SER A 71 7.45 5.13 -15.16
CA SER A 71 6.80 5.93 -14.11
C SER A 71 6.59 5.18 -12.79
N TYR A 72 6.64 3.84 -12.82
CA TYR A 72 6.35 3.03 -11.64
C TYR A 72 7.53 2.99 -10.66
N PRO A 73 7.32 3.16 -9.34
CA PRO A 73 8.37 2.99 -8.33
C PRO A 73 8.92 1.56 -8.32
N ARG A 74 10.24 1.38 -8.23
CA ARG A 74 10.89 0.11 -8.57
C ARG A 74 11.60 -0.62 -7.44
N SER A 75 12.00 0.08 -6.36
CA SER A 75 12.88 -0.52 -5.35
C SER A 75 12.31 -1.79 -4.74
N PHE A 76 11.01 -1.83 -4.47
CA PHE A 76 10.33 -3.04 -4.00
C PHE A 76 10.43 -4.20 -5.00
N HIS A 77 10.24 -3.94 -6.30
CA HIS A 77 10.24 -4.99 -7.32
C HIS A 77 11.64 -5.59 -7.52
N HIS A 78 12.69 -4.75 -7.42
CA HIS A 78 14.07 -5.26 -7.39
C HIS A 78 14.32 -6.13 -6.16
N PHE A 79 13.84 -5.72 -4.99
CA PHE A 79 13.92 -6.54 -3.79
C PHE A 79 13.16 -7.87 -3.97
N ALA A 80 11.92 -7.83 -4.45
CA ALA A 80 11.11 -9.03 -4.69
C ALA A 80 11.75 -9.96 -5.76
N ALA A 81 12.43 -9.40 -6.76
CA ALA A 81 13.14 -10.17 -7.78
C ALA A 81 14.35 -10.96 -7.27
N LEU A 82 14.81 -10.73 -6.04
CA LEU A 82 15.83 -11.57 -5.40
C LEU A 82 15.31 -12.98 -5.10
N PHE A 83 14.00 -13.15 -4.96
CA PHE A 83 13.38 -14.46 -4.67
C PHE A 83 13.16 -15.27 -5.97
N PRO A 84 13.20 -16.64 -5.91
CA PRO A 84 12.84 -17.49 -7.04
C PRO A 84 11.42 -17.17 -7.54
N ILE A 85 11.24 -17.12 -8.88
CA ILE A 85 9.97 -16.66 -9.47
C ILE A 85 8.83 -17.63 -9.18
N GLU A 86 9.11 -18.91 -9.19
CA GLU A 86 8.17 -19.99 -8.88
C GLU A 86 7.70 -19.92 -7.42
N LEU A 87 8.62 -19.54 -6.53
CA LEU A 87 8.32 -19.36 -5.12
C LEU A 87 7.39 -18.16 -4.88
N ILE A 88 7.62 -17.04 -5.59
CA ILE A 88 6.72 -15.88 -5.52
C ILE A 88 5.36 -16.22 -6.15
N ARG A 89 5.33 -17.03 -7.21
CA ARG A 89 4.07 -17.47 -7.83
C ARG A 89 3.22 -18.27 -6.86
N SER A 90 3.84 -19.20 -6.12
CA SER A 90 3.16 -20.05 -5.14
C SER A 90 2.86 -19.31 -3.82
N TRP A 91 3.77 -18.42 -3.39
CA TRP A 91 3.74 -17.70 -2.13
C TRP A 91 3.99 -16.20 -2.34
N SER A 92 3.04 -15.52 -2.96
CA SER A 92 3.14 -14.09 -3.29
C SER A 92 3.38 -13.17 -2.08
N TRP A 93 3.09 -13.65 -0.88
CA TRP A 93 3.32 -12.98 0.39
C TRP A 93 4.76 -13.06 0.91
N LEU A 94 5.58 -14.00 0.40
CA LEU A 94 6.90 -14.32 0.96
C LEU A 94 7.87 -13.12 0.98
N PRO A 95 8.02 -12.30 -0.06
CA PRO A 95 8.92 -11.15 -0.01
C PRO A 95 8.55 -10.17 1.13
N ASN A 96 7.27 -9.89 1.31
CA ASN A 96 6.80 -9.01 2.37
C ASN A 96 6.95 -9.63 3.76
N PHE A 97 6.80 -10.94 3.89
CA PHE A 97 7.01 -11.67 5.13
C PHE A 97 8.48 -11.59 5.59
N VAL A 98 9.41 -11.90 4.68
CA VAL A 98 10.85 -11.84 4.97
C VAL A 98 11.27 -10.41 5.30
N LEU A 99 10.83 -9.45 4.50
CA LEU A 99 11.10 -8.03 4.74
C LEU A 99 10.70 -7.59 6.14
N PHE A 100 9.46 -7.88 6.54
CA PHE A 100 8.98 -7.48 7.87
C PHE A 100 9.70 -8.21 8.99
N GLY A 101 10.04 -9.48 8.80
CA GLY A 101 10.86 -10.22 9.75
C GLY A 101 12.22 -9.55 9.95
N CYS A 102 12.90 -9.21 8.87
CA CYS A 102 14.17 -8.49 8.92
C CYS A 102 14.03 -7.13 9.63
N PHE A 103 12.97 -6.36 9.28
CA PHE A 103 12.72 -5.08 9.96
C PHE A 103 12.39 -5.24 11.44
N SER A 104 11.66 -6.29 11.82
CA SER A 104 11.38 -6.57 13.23
C SER A 104 12.66 -6.92 14.01
N GLY A 105 13.57 -7.65 13.38
CA GLY A 105 14.89 -7.91 13.95
C GLY A 105 15.73 -6.64 14.13
N ILE A 106 15.81 -5.82 13.08
CA ILE A 106 16.50 -4.50 13.13
C ILE A 106 15.85 -3.58 14.16
N PHE A 107 14.52 -3.56 14.22
CA PHE A 107 13.79 -2.77 15.20
C PHE A 107 14.13 -3.18 16.64
N SER A 108 14.26 -4.47 16.93
CA SER A 108 14.64 -4.94 18.27
C SER A 108 16.05 -4.50 18.65
N ILE A 109 17.01 -4.50 17.72
CA ILE A 109 18.35 -3.97 17.94
C ILE A 109 18.27 -2.46 18.25
N PHE A 110 17.47 -1.75 17.48
CA PHE A 110 17.31 -0.31 17.62
C PHE A 110 16.61 0.07 18.93
N ALA A 111 15.60 -0.69 19.35
CA ALA A 111 14.95 -0.53 20.66
C ALA A 111 15.90 -0.75 21.82
N TRP A 112 16.77 -1.74 21.73
CA TRP A 112 17.82 -1.98 22.70
C TRP A 112 18.79 -0.81 22.79
N TYR A 113 19.28 -0.31 21.65
CA TYR A 113 20.19 0.83 21.60
C TYR A 113 19.53 2.08 22.21
N TYR A 114 18.29 2.36 21.84
CA TYR A 114 17.52 3.50 22.37
C TYR A 114 17.36 3.40 23.88
N ALA A 115 16.98 2.25 24.41
CA ALA A 115 16.87 2.02 25.84
C ALA A 115 18.22 2.25 26.57
N SER A 116 19.33 1.81 25.95
CA SER A 116 20.67 2.01 26.51
C SER A 116 21.07 3.48 26.58
N VAL A 117 20.77 4.27 25.54
CA VAL A 117 21.09 5.71 25.49
C VAL A 117 20.21 6.52 26.45
N THR A 118 18.98 6.09 26.65
CA THR A 118 18.01 6.76 27.53
C THR A 118 18.03 6.23 28.98
N ASN A 119 18.96 5.35 29.32
CA ASN A 119 19.09 4.73 30.65
C ASN A 119 17.83 3.98 31.11
N LEU A 120 17.05 3.43 30.18
CA LEU A 120 15.89 2.59 30.48
C LEU A 120 16.31 1.11 30.61
N PRO A 121 15.52 0.28 31.31
CA PRO A 121 15.76 -1.16 31.38
C PRO A 121 15.71 -1.80 29.97
N ASN A 122 16.88 -2.17 29.44
CA ASN A 122 17.06 -2.57 28.04
C ASN A 122 16.16 -3.72 27.62
N ILE A 123 16.10 -4.81 28.41
CA ILE A 123 15.34 -6.01 28.06
C ILE A 123 13.83 -5.69 28.01
N GLN A 124 13.28 -5.07 29.04
CA GLN A 124 11.84 -4.80 29.16
C GLN A 124 11.38 -3.84 28.06
N THR A 125 12.12 -2.73 27.85
CA THR A 125 11.83 -1.75 26.80
C THR A 125 11.87 -2.40 25.42
N THR A 126 12.88 -3.22 25.15
CA THR A 126 13.04 -3.89 23.85
C THR A 126 11.91 -4.88 23.59
N ILE A 127 11.56 -5.71 24.56
CA ILE A 127 10.47 -6.69 24.41
C ILE A 127 9.15 -5.97 24.15
N LEU A 128 8.82 -4.95 24.96
CA LEU A 128 7.56 -4.23 24.84
C LEU A 128 7.48 -3.45 23.52
N ALA A 129 8.54 -2.72 23.14
CA ALA A 129 8.59 -2.00 21.87
C ALA A 129 8.45 -2.95 20.68
N SER A 130 9.17 -4.06 20.69
CA SER A 130 9.10 -5.05 19.62
C SER A 130 7.72 -5.70 19.53
N ALA A 131 7.09 -5.99 20.66
CA ALA A 131 5.72 -6.51 20.68
C ALA A 131 4.73 -5.47 20.14
N LEU A 132 4.78 -4.22 20.59
CA LEU A 132 3.93 -3.14 20.09
C LEU A 132 4.11 -2.92 18.58
N PHE A 133 5.34 -2.97 18.08
CA PHE A 133 5.61 -2.85 16.65
C PHE A 133 5.03 -4.04 15.85
N VAL A 134 5.29 -5.27 16.28
CA VAL A 134 4.89 -6.47 15.55
C VAL A 134 3.38 -6.69 15.56
N PHE A 135 2.72 -6.43 16.69
CA PHE A 135 1.30 -6.68 16.87
C PHE A 135 0.43 -5.46 16.59
N SER A 136 0.99 -4.31 16.19
CA SER A 136 0.18 -3.14 15.88
C SER A 136 -0.84 -3.45 14.78
N LEU A 137 -2.06 -2.94 14.93
CA LEU A 137 -3.13 -3.15 13.95
C LEU A 137 -2.77 -2.59 12.57
N SER A 138 -2.02 -1.50 12.53
CA SER A 138 -1.52 -0.92 11.29
C SER A 138 -0.62 -1.90 10.54
N ASN A 139 0.14 -2.72 11.24
CA ASN A 139 0.93 -3.80 10.65
C ASN A 139 0.10 -5.01 10.23
N LEU A 140 -1.00 -5.27 10.90
CA LEU A 140 -1.83 -6.45 10.66
C LEU A 140 -2.95 -6.22 9.63
N THR A 141 -3.42 -4.98 9.44
CA THR A 141 -4.64 -4.68 8.67
C THR A 141 -4.52 -3.55 7.64
N ALA A 142 -3.38 -3.37 7.02
CA ALA A 142 -3.06 -2.19 6.22
C ALA A 142 -4.05 -1.79 5.11
N ASP A 143 -4.85 -2.70 4.56
CA ASP A 143 -5.76 -2.40 3.44
C ASP A 143 -7.23 -2.74 3.70
N GLY A 144 -7.73 -2.48 4.89
CA GLY A 144 -9.05 -2.90 5.32
C GLY A 144 -8.97 -4.31 5.90
N PRO A 145 -10.05 -5.13 5.88
CA PRO A 145 -9.99 -6.49 6.41
C PRO A 145 -9.08 -7.43 5.61
N ALA A 146 -8.40 -6.93 4.56
CA ALA A 146 -7.43 -7.69 3.80
C ALA A 146 -6.05 -7.49 4.41
N ILE A 147 -5.43 -8.56 4.79
CA ILE A 147 -4.13 -8.62 5.44
C ILE A 147 -3.06 -8.18 4.43
N ALA A 148 -2.46 -7.02 4.65
CA ALA A 148 -1.47 -6.41 3.74
C ALA A 148 -0.26 -7.31 3.44
N TYR A 149 0.03 -8.23 4.35
CA TYR A 149 1.17 -9.14 4.20
C TYR A 149 0.92 -10.30 3.26
N LEU A 150 -0.33 -10.56 2.92
CA LEU A 150 -0.70 -11.69 2.08
C LEU A 150 -0.64 -11.37 0.59
N LYS A 151 -0.28 -10.13 0.27
CA LYS A 151 -0.21 -9.66 -1.11
C LYS A 151 1.22 -9.29 -1.47
N LEU A 152 1.60 -9.58 -2.69
CA LEU A 152 2.77 -8.97 -3.30
C LEU A 152 2.44 -7.49 -3.52
N SER A 153 3.04 -6.60 -2.73
CA SER A 153 2.75 -5.16 -2.78
C SER A 153 3.92 -4.35 -2.22
N GLU A 154 4.20 -3.20 -2.84
CA GLU A 154 5.22 -2.25 -2.42
C GLU A 154 4.86 -1.49 -1.14
N ARG A 155 3.60 -1.57 -0.71
CA ARG A 155 3.09 -0.75 0.40
C ARG A 155 3.81 -1.00 1.70
N LEU A 156 3.98 -2.28 2.10
CA LEU A 156 4.69 -2.61 3.32
C LEU A 156 6.15 -2.15 3.26
N TYR A 157 6.80 -2.37 2.13
CA TYR A 157 8.17 -1.94 1.89
C TYR A 157 8.32 -0.41 2.10
N ALA A 158 7.49 0.37 1.43
CA ALA A 158 7.53 1.82 1.55
C ALA A 158 7.16 2.33 2.96
N ARG A 159 6.26 1.65 3.67
CA ARG A 159 5.87 1.99 5.05
C ARG A 159 7.00 1.78 6.05
N LEU A 160 7.68 0.65 5.95
CA LEU A 160 8.79 0.34 6.84
C LEU A 160 9.92 1.36 6.68
N PHE A 161 10.30 1.66 5.44
CA PHE A 161 11.31 2.67 5.18
C PHE A 161 10.83 4.10 5.50
N GLY A 162 9.56 4.43 5.27
CA GLY A 162 8.97 5.70 5.69
C GLY A 162 8.97 5.86 7.22
N GLY A 163 8.56 4.81 7.95
CA GLY A 163 8.62 4.79 9.41
C GLY A 163 10.06 4.92 9.94
N ALA A 164 11.01 4.24 9.30
CA ALA A 164 12.44 4.36 9.65
C ALA A 164 12.98 5.77 9.38
N TYR A 165 12.54 6.43 8.29
CA TYR A 165 12.88 7.82 8.00
C TYR A 165 12.49 8.75 9.15
N PHE A 166 11.24 8.71 9.60
CA PHE A 166 10.75 9.59 10.67
C PHE A 166 11.33 9.23 12.04
N ALA A 167 11.45 7.95 12.36
CA ALA A 167 12.01 7.51 13.64
C ALA A 167 13.49 7.85 13.76
N ALA A 168 14.28 7.58 12.72
CA ALA A 168 15.70 7.92 12.71
C ALA A 168 15.94 9.43 12.70
N MET A 169 15.07 10.22 12.01
CA MET A 169 15.11 11.68 12.07
C MET A 169 14.85 12.19 13.49
N ALA A 170 13.84 11.64 14.17
CA ALA A 170 13.54 12.04 15.55
C ALA A 170 14.75 11.81 16.47
N ILE A 171 15.31 10.61 16.47
CA ILE A 171 16.47 10.28 17.30
C ILE A 171 17.70 11.10 16.89
N GLY A 172 17.91 11.29 15.60
CA GLY A 172 19.02 12.08 15.08
C GLY A 172 18.99 13.53 15.57
N ILE A 173 17.82 14.16 15.59
CA ILE A 173 17.63 15.53 16.06
C ILE A 173 17.72 15.58 17.59
N ASP A 174 16.94 14.74 18.29
CA ASP A 174 16.84 14.79 19.76
C ASP A 174 18.16 14.44 20.45
N CYS A 175 18.95 13.50 19.90
CA CYS A 175 20.23 13.07 20.48
C CYS A 175 21.46 13.72 19.78
N GLY A 176 21.28 14.56 18.78
CA GLY A 176 22.39 15.12 17.99
C GLY A 176 23.17 14.04 17.21
N ASN A 177 22.56 12.90 16.90
CA ASN A 177 23.23 11.75 16.32
C ASN A 177 23.21 11.79 14.78
N GLN A 178 24.35 12.14 14.18
CA GLN A 178 24.49 12.23 12.72
C GLN A 178 24.27 10.89 11.99
N TYR A 179 24.63 9.76 12.60
CA TYR A 179 24.38 8.44 11.99
C TYR A 179 22.89 8.14 11.83
N CYS A 180 22.09 8.56 12.81
CA CYS A 180 20.64 8.46 12.70
C CYS A 180 20.09 9.36 11.59
N LEU A 181 20.62 10.57 11.40
CA LEU A 181 20.23 11.42 10.27
C LEU A 181 20.61 10.80 8.92
N ILE A 182 21.77 10.14 8.80
CA ILE A 182 22.15 9.39 7.60
C ILE A 182 21.19 8.23 7.35
N ILE A 183 20.84 7.45 8.38
CA ILE A 183 19.84 6.38 8.27
C ILE A 183 18.49 6.93 7.81
N SER A 184 18.08 8.09 8.32
CA SER A 184 16.87 8.78 7.88
C SER A 184 16.95 9.12 6.39
N ILE A 185 18.02 9.75 5.92
CA ILE A 185 18.23 10.12 4.51
C ILE A 185 18.14 8.88 3.60
N VAL A 186 18.84 7.80 3.94
CA VAL A 186 18.86 6.56 3.17
C VAL A 186 17.46 5.91 3.15
N SER A 187 16.82 5.83 4.31
CA SER A 187 15.47 5.27 4.42
C SER A 187 14.45 6.09 3.64
N GLY A 188 14.55 7.40 3.70
CA GLY A 188 13.71 8.32 2.92
C GLY A 188 13.93 8.18 1.41
N ALA A 189 15.18 8.02 0.97
CA ALA A 189 15.51 7.77 -0.43
C ALA A 189 14.88 6.46 -0.93
N ILE A 190 14.96 5.39 -0.15
CA ILE A 190 14.34 4.10 -0.47
C ILE A 190 12.82 4.22 -0.50
N ALA A 191 12.20 4.84 0.52
CA ALA A 191 10.74 5.03 0.58
C ALA A 191 10.23 5.83 -0.62
N GLY A 192 10.94 6.88 -1.03
CA GLY A 192 10.61 7.72 -2.18
C GLY A 192 10.70 7.00 -3.53
N THR A 193 11.52 5.95 -3.62
CA THR A 193 11.65 5.08 -4.81
C THR A 193 10.78 3.83 -4.75
N ALA A 194 10.19 3.54 -3.60
CA ALA A 194 9.36 2.36 -3.39
C ALA A 194 7.90 2.58 -3.77
N SER A 195 7.35 3.75 -3.44
CA SER A 195 5.95 4.06 -3.64
C SER A 195 5.72 5.56 -3.80
N THR A 196 4.73 5.90 -4.61
CA THR A 196 4.24 7.28 -4.72
C THR A 196 3.80 7.84 -3.36
N PHE A 197 3.15 7.01 -2.54
CA PHE A 197 2.71 7.41 -1.21
C PHE A 197 3.86 7.58 -0.22
N GLY A 198 4.91 6.75 -0.29
CA GLY A 198 6.11 6.94 0.52
C GLY A 198 6.75 8.31 0.28
N ARG A 199 6.85 8.72 -0.99
CA ARG A 199 7.33 10.05 -1.39
C ARG A 199 6.42 11.16 -0.88
N GLN A 200 5.09 11.02 -1.03
CA GLN A 200 4.12 12.00 -0.55
C GLN A 200 4.18 12.16 0.98
N ALA A 201 4.28 11.06 1.72
CA ALA A 201 4.39 11.10 3.17
C ALA A 201 5.59 11.94 3.62
N ILE A 202 6.76 11.74 3.00
CA ILE A 202 7.96 12.52 3.27
C ILE A 202 7.75 13.99 2.90
N TRP A 203 7.27 14.29 1.69
CA TRP A 203 7.17 15.66 1.19
C TRP A 203 6.07 16.49 1.86
N PHE A 204 4.98 15.87 2.31
CA PHE A 204 3.87 16.62 2.89
C PHE A 204 3.97 16.75 4.41
N VAL A 205 4.60 15.79 5.09
CA VAL A 205 4.68 15.82 6.55
C VAL A 205 5.93 16.57 7.02
N THR A 206 7.08 16.36 6.39
CA THR A 206 8.35 16.95 6.86
C THR A 206 8.35 18.49 6.92
N PRO A 207 7.74 19.25 5.98
CA PRO A 207 7.67 20.70 6.11
C PRO A 207 6.94 21.18 7.38
N PHE A 208 5.88 20.48 7.79
CA PHE A 208 5.18 20.81 9.03
C PHE A 208 6.01 20.43 10.27
N VAL A 209 6.78 19.33 10.20
CA VAL A 209 7.73 18.99 11.28
C VAL A 209 8.74 20.12 11.48
N SER A 210 9.33 20.61 10.38
CA SER A 210 10.27 21.75 10.43
C SER A 210 9.60 23.00 10.99
N LEU A 211 8.36 23.29 10.60
CA LEU A 211 7.61 24.43 11.10
C LEU A 211 7.32 24.32 12.60
N PHE A 212 6.89 23.16 13.10
CA PHE A 212 6.62 22.97 14.52
C PHE A 212 7.88 23.01 15.39
N LEU A 213 9.02 22.57 14.85
CA LEU A 213 10.31 22.64 15.55
C LEU A 213 11.01 23.99 15.43
N LEU A 214 10.60 24.83 14.46
CA LEU A 214 11.33 26.03 14.03
C LEU A 214 12.80 25.71 13.68
N ASP A 215 13.03 24.52 13.13
CA ASP A 215 14.35 23.98 12.75
C ASP A 215 14.36 23.55 11.29
N TRP A 216 15.43 23.90 10.56
CA TRP A 216 15.61 23.54 9.16
C TRP A 216 16.13 22.12 8.93
N THR A 217 16.61 21.45 9.98
CA THR A 217 17.17 20.10 9.88
C THR A 217 16.24 19.11 9.18
N PRO A 218 14.91 19.04 9.50
CA PRO A 218 13.99 18.15 8.79
C PRO A 218 13.94 18.44 7.28
N ILE A 219 13.92 19.70 6.87
CA ILE A 219 13.92 20.08 5.44
C ILE A 219 15.19 19.65 4.75
N ILE A 220 16.35 19.82 5.39
CA ILE A 220 17.64 19.39 4.84
C ILE A 220 17.65 17.86 4.65
N VAL A 221 17.22 17.11 5.66
CA VAL A 221 17.10 15.64 5.60
C VAL A 221 16.15 15.22 4.47
N MET A 222 15.00 15.88 4.32
CA MET A 222 14.05 15.64 3.23
C MET A 222 14.67 15.93 1.86
N ALA A 223 15.38 17.04 1.71
CA ALA A 223 16.05 17.41 0.46
C ALA A 223 17.11 16.37 0.08
N LEU A 224 17.95 15.96 1.03
CA LEU A 224 18.97 14.94 0.82
C LEU A 224 18.35 13.55 0.51
N ALA A 225 17.27 13.16 1.17
CA ALA A 225 16.52 11.94 0.87
C ALA A 225 15.92 12.00 -0.55
N THR A 226 15.42 13.16 -0.96
CA THR A 226 14.89 13.37 -2.33
C THR A 226 16.00 13.28 -3.36
N LEU A 227 17.16 13.90 -3.12
CA LEU A 227 18.33 13.76 -3.97
C LEU A 227 18.81 12.30 -4.06
N GLY A 228 18.81 11.58 -2.94
CA GLY A 228 19.06 10.14 -2.91
C GLY A 228 18.07 9.34 -3.76
N SER A 229 16.78 9.69 -3.70
CA SER A 229 15.74 9.08 -4.56
C SER A 229 16.00 9.35 -6.05
N ILE A 230 16.43 10.57 -6.40
CA ILE A 230 16.80 10.94 -7.78
C ILE A 230 18.03 10.14 -8.21
N PHE A 231 19.03 10.03 -7.36
CA PHE A 231 20.25 9.25 -7.67
C PHE A 231 19.92 7.76 -7.91
N LEU A 232 19.08 7.16 -7.07
CA LEU A 232 18.66 5.75 -7.20
C LEU A 232 17.79 5.46 -8.41
N SER A 233 16.97 6.43 -8.85
CA SER A 233 15.96 6.21 -9.89
C SER A 233 16.22 6.97 -11.18
N GLY A 234 17.11 7.96 -11.20
CA GLY A 234 17.46 8.75 -12.36
C GLY A 234 16.25 9.46 -13.00
N LYS A 235 16.16 9.40 -14.32
CA LYS A 235 15.05 9.99 -15.10
C LYS A 235 13.67 9.49 -14.69
N GLN A 236 13.60 8.29 -14.12
CA GLN A 236 12.32 7.68 -13.70
C GLN A 236 11.68 8.39 -12.51
N PHE A 237 12.48 8.98 -11.63
CA PHE A 237 11.96 9.79 -10.54
C PHE A 237 11.08 10.93 -11.07
N PHE A 238 11.59 11.70 -12.04
CA PHE A 238 10.86 12.82 -12.64
C PHE A 238 9.61 12.37 -13.41
N ARG A 239 9.72 11.25 -14.15
CA ARG A 239 8.57 10.64 -14.82
C ARG A 239 7.50 10.23 -13.81
N GLY A 240 7.90 9.56 -12.71
CA GLY A 240 6.99 9.19 -11.62
C GLY A 240 6.32 10.39 -10.97
N VAL A 241 7.02 11.51 -10.77
CA VAL A 241 6.42 12.77 -10.28
C VAL A 241 5.41 13.33 -11.27
N LYS A 242 5.77 13.41 -12.56
CA LYS A 242 4.86 13.87 -13.62
C LYS A 242 3.57 13.06 -13.67
N PHE A 243 3.66 11.72 -13.57
CA PHE A 243 2.49 10.84 -13.54
C PHE A 243 1.67 11.00 -12.25
N THR A 244 2.32 11.23 -11.12
CA THR A 244 1.60 11.53 -9.87
C THR A 244 0.75 12.79 -9.98
N ILE A 245 1.31 13.86 -10.58
CA ILE A 245 0.57 15.11 -10.83
C ILE A 245 -0.59 14.87 -11.79
N LEU A 246 -0.37 14.10 -12.86
CA LEU A 246 -1.43 13.73 -13.79
C LEU A 246 -2.55 12.94 -13.11
N LEU A 247 -2.20 12.00 -12.26
CA LEU A 247 -3.14 11.22 -11.44
C LEU A 247 -3.98 12.14 -10.53
N TRP A 248 -3.35 13.09 -9.84
CA TRP A 248 -4.07 14.05 -9.01
C TRP A 248 -5.05 14.91 -9.81
N LYS A 249 -4.63 15.40 -10.98
CA LYS A 249 -5.52 16.16 -11.89
C LYS A 249 -6.73 15.33 -12.31
N THR A 250 -6.50 14.06 -12.64
CA THR A 250 -7.57 13.13 -13.02
C THR A 250 -8.54 12.89 -11.89
N TYR A 251 -8.05 12.53 -10.71
CA TYR A 251 -8.93 12.34 -9.55
C TYR A 251 -9.68 13.62 -9.16
N SER A 252 -9.02 14.78 -9.21
CA SER A 252 -9.68 16.07 -8.94
C SER A 252 -10.80 16.38 -9.95
N SER A 253 -10.64 16.02 -11.23
CA SER A 253 -11.67 16.22 -12.25
C SER A 253 -12.82 15.22 -12.13
N HIS A 254 -12.51 13.96 -11.86
CA HIS A 254 -13.54 12.92 -11.71
C HIS A 254 -14.38 13.08 -10.45
N THR A 255 -13.76 13.52 -9.35
CA THR A 255 -14.47 13.79 -8.10
C THR A 255 -15.55 14.87 -8.25
N LYS A 256 -15.39 15.75 -9.22
CA LYS A 256 -16.39 16.79 -9.53
C LYS A 256 -17.53 16.29 -10.41
N LYS A 257 -17.34 15.22 -11.17
CA LYS A 257 -18.27 14.77 -12.22
C LYS A 257 -19.17 13.60 -11.82
N SER A 258 -18.78 12.75 -10.88
CA SER A 258 -19.55 11.53 -10.57
C SER A 258 -20.32 11.61 -9.25
N LYS A 259 -21.65 11.35 -9.32
CA LYS A 259 -22.51 11.24 -8.13
C LYS A 259 -22.10 10.10 -7.21
N VAL A 260 -21.60 9.00 -7.76
CA VAL A 260 -21.14 7.82 -7.02
C VAL A 260 -19.90 8.14 -6.19
N GLN A 261 -19.04 9.00 -6.68
CA GLN A 261 -17.87 9.44 -5.93
C GLN A 261 -18.19 10.51 -4.89
N ASN A 262 -19.28 11.27 -5.03
CA ASN A 262 -19.68 12.22 -4.00
C ASN A 262 -20.07 11.57 -2.68
N GLU A 263 -20.59 10.33 -2.68
CA GLU A 263 -20.79 9.56 -1.46
C GLU A 263 -19.48 8.99 -0.88
N VAL A 264 -18.50 8.68 -1.73
CA VAL A 264 -17.16 8.24 -1.32
C VAL A 264 -16.30 9.44 -0.88
N LEU A 265 -16.63 10.65 -1.32
CA LEU A 265 -15.86 11.88 -1.09
C LEU A 265 -16.04 12.51 0.28
N SER A 266 -17.17 12.35 0.93
CA SER A 266 -17.30 12.71 2.33
C SER A 266 -16.68 11.57 3.17
N ARG A 267 -15.37 11.62 3.34
CA ARG A 267 -14.67 10.66 4.22
C ARG A 267 -14.95 10.92 5.69
N PHE A 268 -15.43 12.12 6.01
CA PHE A 268 -15.78 12.49 7.38
C PHE A 268 -17.10 11.88 7.84
N LEU A 269 -17.17 11.69 9.15
CA LEU A 269 -18.35 11.25 9.86
C LEU A 269 -19.51 12.22 9.62
N ASP A 270 -20.63 11.68 9.17
CA ASP A 270 -21.85 12.45 9.01
C ASP A 270 -22.70 12.33 10.30
N PHE A 271 -22.62 13.34 11.13
CA PHE A 271 -23.36 13.41 12.40
C PHE A 271 -24.88 13.36 12.19
N HIS A 272 -25.39 13.85 11.08
CA HIS A 272 -26.81 13.77 10.74
C HIS A 272 -27.29 12.32 10.62
N ILE A 273 -26.43 11.43 10.07
CA ILE A 273 -26.74 10.00 9.97
C ILE A 273 -26.70 9.35 11.34
N LEU A 274 -25.73 9.72 12.20
CA LEU A 274 -25.59 9.15 13.54
C LEU A 274 -26.75 9.54 14.46
N LEU A 275 -27.12 10.81 14.47
CA LEU A 275 -28.16 11.36 15.35
C LEU A 275 -29.56 11.15 14.81
N GLY A 276 -29.68 10.95 13.50
CA GLY A 276 -30.98 10.78 12.83
C GLY A 276 -31.70 9.51 13.25
N LYS A 277 -32.93 9.65 13.79
CA LYS A 277 -33.78 8.51 14.19
C LYS A 277 -34.22 7.63 12.99
N ARG A 278 -34.20 8.18 11.76
CA ARG A 278 -34.64 7.50 10.53
C ARG A 278 -33.60 6.52 9.94
N HIS A 279 -32.38 6.52 10.46
CA HIS A 279 -31.31 5.68 9.91
C HIS A 279 -31.17 4.36 10.66
N THR A 280 -30.99 3.27 9.89
CA THR A 280 -30.79 1.93 10.43
C THR A 280 -29.48 1.81 11.22
N TRP A 281 -29.43 0.91 12.21
CA TRP A 281 -28.23 0.60 12.97
C TRP A 281 -27.03 0.25 12.07
N LYS A 282 -27.27 -0.51 11.00
CA LYS A 282 -26.22 -0.86 10.02
C LYS A 282 -25.59 0.38 9.40
N LYS A 283 -26.40 1.39 9.04
CA LYS A 283 -25.90 2.64 8.46
C LYS A 283 -25.11 3.47 9.48
N LYS A 284 -25.54 3.50 10.74
CA LYS A 284 -24.84 4.18 11.83
C LYS A 284 -23.49 3.51 12.16
N ILE A 285 -23.47 2.18 12.28
CA ILE A 285 -22.22 1.41 12.47
C ILE A 285 -21.26 1.64 11.29
N HIS A 286 -21.77 1.62 10.05
CA HIS A 286 -20.96 1.91 8.88
C HIS A 286 -20.31 3.29 8.96
N GLN A 287 -21.04 4.32 9.42
CA GLN A 287 -20.45 5.66 9.64
C GLN A 287 -19.35 5.62 10.69
N LEU A 288 -19.55 4.96 11.83
CA LEU A 288 -18.56 4.90 12.90
C LEU A 288 -17.30 4.13 12.53
N VAL A 289 -17.42 3.05 11.74
CA VAL A 289 -16.28 2.17 11.44
C VAL A 289 -15.51 2.61 10.19
N PHE A 290 -16.21 3.18 9.19
CA PHE A 290 -15.64 3.43 7.87
C PHE A 290 -15.47 4.91 7.54
N ARG A 291 -15.85 5.83 8.45
CA ARG A 291 -15.70 7.27 8.25
C ARG A 291 -14.68 7.87 9.22
N GLU A 292 -14.02 8.94 8.77
CA GLU A 292 -13.02 9.64 9.56
C GLU A 292 -13.66 10.59 10.58
N PRO A 293 -13.11 10.81 11.76
CA PRO A 293 -11.82 10.30 12.26
C PRO A 293 -11.92 8.92 12.93
N THR A 294 -13.12 8.39 13.19
CA THR A 294 -13.32 7.13 13.93
C THR A 294 -12.63 5.95 13.24
N ARG A 295 -12.63 5.92 11.91
CA ARG A 295 -11.87 4.93 11.15
C ARG A 295 -10.38 4.96 11.47
N ALA A 296 -9.79 6.16 11.58
CA ALA A 296 -8.38 6.29 11.95
C ALA A 296 -8.14 5.81 13.38
N MET A 297 -9.00 6.17 14.34
CA MET A 297 -8.90 5.72 15.74
C MET A 297 -8.95 4.20 15.86
N CYS A 298 -9.86 3.56 15.11
CA CYS A 298 -9.94 2.09 15.10
C CYS A 298 -8.74 1.41 14.44
N ARG A 299 -8.09 2.06 13.47
CA ARG A 299 -6.94 1.52 12.75
C ARG A 299 -5.60 1.76 13.43
N TYR A 300 -5.51 2.85 14.15
CA TYR A 300 -4.29 3.31 14.84
C TYR A 300 -4.58 3.53 16.33
N PRO A 301 -4.98 2.48 17.06
CA PRO A 301 -5.26 2.60 18.48
C PRO A 301 -4.02 3.03 19.29
N GLU A 302 -2.82 2.75 18.77
CA GLU A 302 -1.56 3.25 19.30
C GLU A 302 -1.46 4.79 19.28
N LEU A 303 -2.06 5.45 18.28
CA LEU A 303 -2.15 6.91 18.22
C LEU A 303 -3.12 7.45 19.29
N VAL A 304 -4.22 6.76 19.51
CA VAL A 304 -5.16 7.11 20.60
C VAL A 304 -4.48 6.97 21.94
N LEU A 305 -3.77 5.86 22.17
CA LEU A 305 -3.03 5.65 23.41
C LEU A 305 -1.91 6.69 23.59
N PHE A 306 -1.23 7.10 22.51
CA PHE A 306 -0.25 8.19 22.56
C PHE A 306 -0.85 9.47 23.16
N PHE A 307 -2.00 9.93 22.66
CA PHE A 307 -2.66 11.12 23.19
C PHE A 307 -3.14 10.93 24.63
N ILE A 308 -3.65 9.75 24.98
CA ILE A 308 -4.03 9.43 26.35
C ILE A 308 -2.82 9.53 27.28
N VAL A 309 -1.68 8.97 26.86
CA VAL A 309 -0.44 9.01 27.65
C VAL A 309 0.06 10.45 27.83
N CYS A 310 0.03 11.26 26.79
CA CYS A 310 0.45 12.66 26.89
C CYS A 310 -0.47 13.50 27.80
N ILE A 311 -1.79 13.30 27.70
CA ILE A 311 -2.78 14.17 28.38
C ILE A 311 -3.03 13.73 29.83
N PHE A 312 -3.20 12.43 30.08
CA PHE A 312 -3.64 11.93 31.38
C PHE A 312 -2.50 11.42 32.25
N PHE A 313 -1.39 11.01 31.64
CA PHE A 313 -0.22 10.53 32.40
C PHE A 313 0.92 11.54 32.41
N GLU A 314 0.71 12.73 31.83
CA GLU A 314 1.66 13.84 31.77
C GLU A 314 3.06 13.45 31.24
N GLN A 315 3.10 12.38 30.44
CA GLN A 315 4.34 11.95 29.79
C GLN A 315 4.56 12.80 28.54
N SER A 316 5.57 13.64 28.59
CA SER A 316 5.92 14.50 27.46
C SER A 316 6.84 13.77 26.49
N PRO A 317 6.40 13.53 25.24
CA PRO A 317 7.30 13.08 24.20
C PRO A 317 8.34 14.16 23.92
N SER A 318 9.46 13.78 23.30
CA SER A 318 10.40 14.79 22.81
C SER A 318 9.69 15.77 21.84
N PRO A 319 10.18 17.02 21.74
CA PRO A 319 9.61 17.99 20.79
C PRO A 319 9.55 17.45 19.36
N THR A 320 10.55 16.68 18.93
CA THR A 320 10.61 16.11 17.58
C THR A 320 9.56 15.02 17.37
N ILE A 321 9.37 14.12 18.34
CA ILE A 321 8.31 13.10 18.29
C ILE A 321 6.94 13.78 18.22
N LEU A 322 6.69 14.76 19.07
CA LEU A 322 5.43 15.50 19.10
C LEU A 322 5.18 16.22 17.75
N ALA A 323 6.20 16.88 17.21
CA ALA A 323 6.11 17.57 15.92
C ALA A 323 5.77 16.60 14.78
N ILE A 324 6.38 15.40 14.73
CA ILE A 324 6.08 14.39 13.72
C ILE A 324 4.64 13.90 13.85
N VAL A 325 4.19 13.60 15.08
CA VAL A 325 2.81 13.12 15.31
C VAL A 325 1.80 14.18 14.90
N LEU A 326 1.96 15.43 15.36
CA LEU A 326 1.05 16.53 15.04
C LEU A 326 1.05 16.84 13.53
N SER A 327 2.22 16.84 12.89
CA SER A 327 2.33 17.03 11.43
C SER A 327 1.62 15.94 10.66
N SER A 328 1.76 14.68 11.08
CA SER A 328 1.10 13.53 10.45
C SER A 328 -0.43 13.62 10.58
N VAL A 329 -0.92 13.98 11.77
CA VAL A 329 -2.34 14.18 12.04
C VAL A 329 -2.88 15.37 11.24
N LEU A 330 -2.13 16.47 11.16
CA LEU A 330 -2.52 17.65 10.37
C LEU A 330 -2.66 17.29 8.89
N VAL A 331 -1.66 16.64 8.30
CA VAL A 331 -1.71 16.22 6.89
C VAL A 331 -2.82 15.21 6.65
N TYR A 332 -3.03 14.27 7.58
CA TYR A 332 -4.18 13.36 7.54
C TYR A 332 -5.51 14.11 7.50
N LEU A 333 -5.71 15.09 8.37
CA LEU A 333 -6.95 15.89 8.41
C LEU A 333 -7.12 16.71 7.14
N LEU A 334 -6.09 17.40 6.66
CA LEU A 334 -6.11 18.18 5.43
C LEU A 334 -6.47 17.32 4.20
N THR A 335 -5.83 16.16 4.06
CA THR A 335 -6.06 15.25 2.93
C THR A 335 -7.36 14.44 3.05
N SER A 336 -8.00 14.44 4.22
CA SER A 336 -9.35 13.91 4.41
C SER A 336 -10.45 14.85 3.91
N THR A 337 -10.13 16.13 3.68
CA THR A 337 -11.10 17.11 3.18
C THR A 337 -11.46 16.84 1.72
N LYS A 338 -12.66 17.27 1.30
CA LYS A 338 -13.10 17.19 -0.11
C LYS A 338 -12.19 17.92 -1.09
N TYR A 339 -11.41 18.89 -0.63
CA TYR A 339 -10.52 19.70 -1.47
C TYR A 339 -9.21 18.99 -1.78
N LEU A 340 -8.67 18.21 -0.85
CA LEU A 340 -7.36 17.56 -0.96
C LEU A 340 -7.42 16.02 -1.01
N ASN A 341 -8.61 15.42 -0.98
CA ASN A 341 -8.77 13.96 -1.04
C ASN A 341 -8.23 13.33 -2.34
N HIS A 342 -8.05 14.13 -3.39
CA HIS A 342 -7.41 13.71 -4.63
C HIS A 342 -5.91 13.38 -4.48
N LEU A 343 -5.29 13.83 -3.39
CA LEU A 343 -3.90 13.49 -3.06
C LEU A 343 -3.74 12.03 -2.57
N GLY A 344 -4.84 11.31 -2.39
CA GLY A 344 -4.84 9.90 -2.05
C GLY A 344 -5.53 9.57 -0.72
N GLU A 345 -5.29 8.37 -0.22
CA GLU A 345 -5.90 7.88 1.02
C GLU A 345 -5.24 8.52 2.25
N SER A 346 -5.98 9.42 2.91
CA SER A 346 -5.48 10.26 4.02
C SER A 346 -4.82 9.47 5.17
N TYR A 347 -5.37 8.33 5.55
CA TYR A 347 -4.83 7.51 6.65
C TYR A 347 -3.41 7.00 6.40
N ARG A 348 -2.93 7.00 5.15
CA ARG A 348 -1.56 6.60 4.82
C ARG A 348 -0.52 7.53 5.43
N TYR A 349 -0.83 8.79 5.64
CA TYR A 349 0.08 9.72 6.31
C TYR A 349 0.31 9.38 7.79
N LEU A 350 -0.65 8.72 8.44
CA LEU A 350 -0.44 8.14 9.77
C LEU A 350 0.39 6.85 9.70
N GLU A 351 0.06 6.00 8.74
CA GLU A 351 0.65 4.68 8.55
C GLU A 351 2.15 4.73 8.23
N TYR A 352 2.56 5.61 7.31
CA TYR A 352 3.95 5.72 6.88
C TYR A 352 4.85 6.44 7.88
N ASN A 353 4.29 7.27 8.76
CA ASN A 353 5.08 8.14 9.61
C ASN A 353 5.21 7.61 11.04
N LEU A 354 4.16 6.99 11.56
CA LEU A 354 4.04 6.68 12.98
C LEU A 354 4.34 5.22 13.33
N LEU A 355 4.48 4.36 12.32
CA LEU A 355 4.60 2.90 12.47
C LEU A 355 5.71 2.46 13.44
N ILE A 356 6.87 3.11 13.38
CA ILE A 356 8.04 2.79 14.22
C ILE A 356 8.08 3.70 15.45
N LEU A 357 7.68 4.95 15.28
CA LEU A 357 7.84 5.99 16.29
C LEU A 357 6.96 5.74 17.53
N LEU A 358 5.67 5.41 17.34
CA LEU A 358 4.74 5.21 18.45
C LEU A 358 5.11 4.02 19.35
N PRO A 359 5.51 2.83 18.84
CA PRO A 359 5.99 1.75 19.68
C PRO A 359 7.15 2.11 20.59
N PHE A 360 8.09 2.93 20.11
CA PHE A 360 9.19 3.43 20.96
C PHE A 360 8.70 4.29 22.11
N PHE A 361 7.91 5.30 21.79
CA PHE A 361 7.38 6.21 22.80
C PHE A 361 6.54 5.49 23.85
N LEU A 362 5.60 4.65 23.41
CA LEU A 362 4.73 3.91 24.32
C LEU A 362 5.50 2.94 25.22
N ALA A 363 6.49 2.22 24.67
CA ALA A 363 7.32 1.32 25.47
C ALA A 363 8.16 2.08 26.50
N SER A 364 8.77 3.20 26.10
CA SER A 364 9.57 4.02 27.01
C SER A 364 8.73 4.60 28.15
N SER A 365 7.54 5.09 27.84
CA SER A 365 6.61 5.63 28.84
C SER A 365 6.05 4.54 29.76
N ALA A 366 5.79 3.33 29.23
CA ALA A 366 5.27 2.21 29.99
C ALA A 366 6.24 1.70 31.07
N ILE A 367 7.53 1.77 30.81
CA ILE A 367 8.57 1.36 31.79
C ILE A 367 8.62 2.30 33.00
N VAL A 368 8.26 3.55 32.81
CA VAL A 368 8.29 4.57 33.85
C VAL A 368 6.97 4.60 34.65
N ASN A 369 5.87 4.14 34.07
CA ASN A 369 4.55 4.24 34.67
C ASN A 369 3.72 2.95 34.46
N GLU A 370 3.34 2.31 35.59
CA GLU A 370 2.57 1.05 35.59
C GLU A 370 1.21 1.18 34.87
N GLY A 371 0.52 2.32 35.01
CA GLY A 371 -0.75 2.56 34.31
C GLY A 371 -0.59 2.54 32.78
N ILE A 372 0.52 3.08 32.27
CA ILE A 372 0.85 3.04 30.85
C ILE A 372 1.25 1.62 30.43
N MET A 373 1.96 0.89 31.29
CA MET A 373 2.30 -0.51 31.06
C MET A 373 1.03 -1.36 30.89
N ILE A 374 0.09 -1.24 31.81
CA ILE A 374 -1.20 -1.94 31.73
C ILE A 374 -1.95 -1.54 30.45
N SER A 375 -2.01 -0.25 30.13
CA SER A 375 -2.67 0.25 28.90
C SER A 375 -2.00 -0.30 27.63
N SER A 376 -0.67 -0.40 27.60
CA SER A 376 0.08 -0.98 26.48
C SER A 376 -0.17 -2.48 26.31
N ILE A 377 -0.28 -3.22 27.41
CA ILE A 377 -0.65 -4.64 27.40
C ILE A 377 -2.09 -4.81 26.91
N LEU A 378 -3.03 -3.99 27.37
CA LEU A 378 -4.42 -4.01 26.88
C LEU A 378 -4.49 -3.68 25.38
N LEU A 379 -3.68 -2.76 24.89
CA LEU A 379 -3.55 -2.45 23.47
C LEU A 379 -3.07 -3.69 22.68
N LEU A 380 -2.05 -4.39 23.17
CA LEU A 380 -1.58 -5.63 22.53
C LEU A 380 -2.67 -6.71 22.47
N VAL A 381 -3.39 -6.91 23.58
CA VAL A 381 -4.53 -7.85 23.64
C VAL A 381 -5.62 -7.44 22.65
N TYR A 382 -5.97 -6.16 22.61
CA TYR A 382 -6.94 -5.63 21.63
C TYR A 382 -6.50 -5.90 20.19
N CYS A 383 -5.26 -5.57 19.83
CA CYS A 383 -4.72 -5.79 18.49
C CYS A 383 -4.74 -7.28 18.10
N LEU A 384 -4.40 -8.16 19.03
CA LEU A 384 -4.43 -9.61 18.83
C LEU A 384 -5.86 -10.12 18.61
N LEU A 385 -6.80 -9.69 19.45
CA LEU A 385 -8.22 -10.08 19.33
C LEU A 385 -8.83 -9.62 18.00
N ILE A 386 -8.58 -8.37 17.62
CA ILE A 386 -9.06 -7.86 16.31
C ILE A 386 -8.44 -8.64 15.17
N SER A 387 -7.17 -9.00 15.24
CA SER A 387 -6.49 -9.79 14.22
C SER A 387 -7.10 -11.19 14.07
N ILE A 388 -7.42 -11.83 15.18
CA ILE A 388 -8.10 -13.14 15.20
C ILE A 388 -9.51 -13.00 14.61
N LEU A 389 -10.28 -11.98 15.02
CA LEU A 389 -11.63 -11.73 14.49
C LEU A 389 -11.61 -11.45 12.98
N VAL A 390 -10.64 -10.66 12.51
CA VAL A 390 -10.44 -10.42 11.07
C VAL A 390 -10.10 -11.74 10.36
N GLY A 391 -9.23 -12.56 10.92
CA GLY A 391 -8.90 -13.89 10.38
C GLY A 391 -10.14 -14.78 10.25
N ILE A 392 -10.97 -14.85 11.28
CA ILE A 392 -12.23 -15.61 11.28
C ILE A 392 -13.21 -15.05 10.24
N PHE A 393 -13.39 -13.73 10.21
CA PHE A 393 -14.28 -13.07 9.23
C PHE A 393 -13.85 -13.38 7.79
N LEU A 394 -12.56 -13.32 7.51
CA LEU A 394 -12.02 -13.61 6.18
C LEU A 394 -12.19 -15.09 5.80
N ARG A 395 -12.15 -16.01 6.77
CA ARG A 395 -12.41 -17.44 6.52
C ARG A 395 -13.82 -17.70 5.99
N HIS A 396 -14.80 -16.92 6.46
CA HIS A 396 -16.20 -17.07 6.05
C HIS A 396 -16.56 -16.24 4.82
N LYS A 397 -15.71 -15.32 4.41
CA LYS A 397 -15.93 -14.53 3.20
C LYS A 397 -15.60 -15.39 1.98
N LYS A 398 -16.62 -15.74 1.18
CA LYS A 398 -16.38 -16.26 -0.17
C LYS A 398 -15.58 -15.20 -0.94
N LEU A 399 -14.33 -15.51 -1.20
CA LEU A 399 -13.52 -14.67 -2.08
C LEU A 399 -14.01 -14.87 -3.51
N PRO A 400 -13.95 -13.85 -4.37
CA PRO A 400 -14.19 -14.06 -5.78
C PRO A 400 -13.23 -15.15 -6.23
N ASP A 401 -13.80 -16.19 -6.85
CA ASP A 401 -13.06 -17.35 -7.30
C ASP A 401 -12.05 -16.92 -8.38
N HIS A 402 -10.81 -16.68 -7.96
CA HIS A 402 -9.72 -16.39 -8.90
C HIS A 402 -9.39 -17.57 -9.78
N ASP A 403 -9.68 -18.78 -9.32
CA ASP A 403 -9.59 -20.00 -10.11
C ASP A 403 -10.57 -19.94 -11.30
N LEU A 404 -11.75 -19.31 -11.13
CA LEU A 404 -12.71 -19.11 -12.23
C LEU A 404 -12.16 -18.28 -13.39
N LEU A 405 -11.29 -17.30 -13.12
CA LEU A 405 -10.69 -16.54 -14.23
C LEU A 405 -9.67 -17.39 -14.99
N GLU A 406 -8.84 -18.17 -14.30
CA GLU A 406 -7.85 -19.03 -14.95
C GLU A 406 -8.52 -20.11 -15.79
N ASP A 407 -9.52 -20.79 -15.25
CA ASP A 407 -10.29 -21.80 -15.98
C ASP A 407 -11.08 -21.17 -17.13
N PHE A 408 -11.66 -19.99 -16.93
CA PHE A 408 -12.35 -19.24 -17.98
C PHE A 408 -11.40 -18.90 -19.14
N LEU A 409 -10.19 -18.43 -18.84
CA LEU A 409 -9.21 -18.06 -19.87
C LEU A 409 -8.73 -19.29 -20.65
N LYS A 410 -8.53 -20.44 -20.00
CA LYS A 410 -8.16 -21.71 -20.68
C LYS A 410 -9.24 -22.16 -21.64
N VAL A 411 -10.51 -22.14 -21.22
CA VAL A 411 -11.65 -22.52 -22.07
C VAL A 411 -11.89 -21.50 -23.19
N SER A 412 -11.50 -20.24 -22.99
CA SER A 412 -11.62 -19.17 -23.99
C SER A 412 -10.51 -19.20 -25.06
N GLU A 413 -9.62 -20.22 -25.06
CA GLU A 413 -8.51 -20.36 -25.99
C GLU A 413 -7.54 -19.16 -26.01
N ILE A 414 -7.46 -18.44 -24.89
CA ILE A 414 -6.53 -17.31 -24.72
C ILE A 414 -5.18 -17.87 -24.32
N ASP A 415 -4.20 -17.68 -25.17
CA ASP A 415 -2.83 -18.18 -25.03
C ASP A 415 -1.78 -17.05 -24.94
N GLU A 416 -0.50 -17.41 -24.92
CA GLU A 416 0.63 -16.48 -24.83
C GLU A 416 0.76 -15.56 -26.05
N LYS A 417 0.19 -15.94 -27.21
CA LYS A 417 0.21 -15.14 -28.46
C LYS A 417 -0.94 -14.15 -28.50
N SER A 418 -1.94 -14.33 -27.65
CA SER A 418 -3.14 -13.50 -27.62
C SER A 418 -2.82 -12.09 -27.15
N VAL A 419 -3.49 -11.11 -27.74
CA VAL A 419 -3.52 -9.72 -27.31
C VAL A 419 -4.92 -9.41 -26.82
N VAL A 420 -5.05 -9.18 -25.51
CA VAL A 420 -6.35 -9.06 -24.86
C VAL A 420 -6.67 -7.60 -24.51
N PHE A 421 -7.86 -7.16 -24.91
CA PHE A 421 -8.44 -5.92 -24.44
C PHE A 421 -9.35 -6.21 -23.24
N PRO A 422 -8.97 -5.79 -22.00
CA PRO A 422 -9.75 -6.07 -20.82
C PRO A 422 -10.80 -5.00 -20.59
N VAL A 423 -12.04 -5.40 -20.34
CA VAL A 423 -13.11 -4.49 -19.92
C VAL A 423 -13.21 -4.50 -18.40
N SER A 424 -12.22 -3.99 -17.79
CA SER A 424 -12.03 -3.59 -16.40
C SER A 424 -10.59 -3.07 -16.26
N MET A 425 -10.39 -1.98 -15.54
CA MET A 425 -9.05 -1.40 -15.35
C MET A 425 -8.02 -2.38 -14.77
N ARG A 426 -8.46 -3.35 -13.97
CA ARG A 426 -7.59 -4.28 -13.23
C ARG A 426 -7.41 -5.62 -13.92
N LEU A 427 -8.36 -6.00 -14.73
CA LEU A 427 -8.43 -7.34 -15.33
C LEU A 427 -7.22 -7.64 -16.23
N GLY A 428 -6.65 -6.62 -16.88
CA GLY A 428 -5.49 -6.79 -17.76
C GLY A 428 -4.27 -7.41 -17.08
N ALA A 429 -3.91 -6.92 -15.90
CA ALA A 429 -2.81 -7.50 -15.14
C ALA A 429 -3.13 -8.92 -14.63
N ASP A 430 -4.38 -9.17 -14.25
CA ASP A 430 -4.84 -10.48 -13.81
C ASP A 430 -4.76 -11.52 -14.93
N ILE A 431 -5.10 -11.14 -16.16
CA ILE A 431 -4.98 -11.98 -17.36
C ILE A 431 -3.50 -12.27 -17.66
N CYS A 432 -2.65 -11.23 -17.73
CA CYS A 432 -1.22 -11.40 -17.98
C CYS A 432 -0.51 -12.27 -16.92
N ALA A 433 -0.92 -12.16 -15.67
CA ALA A 433 -0.32 -12.94 -14.59
C ALA A 433 -0.62 -14.45 -14.71
N ARG A 434 -1.75 -14.83 -15.33
CA ARG A 434 -2.20 -16.23 -15.44
C ARG A 434 -1.78 -16.89 -16.75
N VAL A 435 -1.99 -16.21 -17.84
CA VAL A 435 -1.83 -16.82 -19.18
C VAL A 435 -0.55 -16.36 -19.89
N ASN A 436 0.16 -15.38 -19.35
CA ASN A 436 1.38 -14.87 -19.97
C ASN A 436 1.17 -14.13 -21.31
N CYS A 437 -0.06 -13.80 -21.66
CA CYS A 437 -0.42 -13.08 -22.88
C CYS A 437 -0.15 -11.58 -22.77
N LYS A 438 -0.32 -10.86 -23.86
CA LYS A 438 -0.33 -9.38 -23.84
C LYS A 438 -1.72 -8.89 -23.46
N SER A 439 -1.80 -7.85 -22.64
CA SER A 439 -3.07 -7.21 -22.31
C SER A 439 -2.92 -5.71 -22.15
N PHE A 440 -3.99 -4.97 -22.45
CA PHE A 440 -3.99 -3.54 -22.21
C PHE A 440 -3.98 -3.22 -20.72
N TRP A 441 -3.20 -2.20 -20.39
CA TRP A 441 -3.17 -1.60 -19.07
C TRP A 441 -3.72 -0.18 -19.13
N TRP A 442 -4.81 0.08 -18.47
CA TRP A 442 -5.43 1.39 -18.47
C TRP A 442 -5.81 1.88 -17.06
N GLN A 443 -5.07 1.41 -16.05
CA GLN A 443 -5.21 1.93 -14.69
C GLN A 443 -4.57 3.33 -14.57
N PRO A 444 -5.25 4.31 -13.94
CA PRO A 444 -4.72 5.65 -13.76
C PRO A 444 -3.34 5.66 -13.07
N GLY A 445 -2.44 6.52 -13.58
CA GLY A 445 -1.15 6.79 -12.94
C GLY A 445 0.06 6.13 -13.60
N ASN A 446 -0.12 5.07 -14.39
CA ASN A 446 1.01 4.36 -15.02
C ASN A 446 0.73 4.00 -16.49
N VAL A 447 0.03 4.86 -17.20
CA VAL A 447 -0.34 4.67 -18.61
C VAL A 447 0.32 5.71 -19.50
N THR A 448 0.48 5.38 -20.78
CA THR A 448 0.89 6.35 -21.80
C THR A 448 -0.14 7.47 -21.90
N ARG A 449 0.29 8.63 -22.41
CA ARG A 449 -0.60 9.77 -22.59
C ARG A 449 -1.78 9.45 -23.49
N GLU A 450 -1.56 8.66 -24.52
CA GLU A 450 -2.55 8.23 -25.48
C GLU A 450 -3.66 7.41 -24.81
N ILE A 451 -3.29 6.35 -24.07
CA ILE A 451 -4.23 5.53 -23.30
C ILE A 451 -4.96 6.35 -22.24
N PHE A 452 -4.26 7.29 -21.60
CA PHE A 452 -4.86 8.18 -20.63
C PHE A 452 -5.97 9.04 -21.26
N ASP A 453 -5.67 9.71 -22.36
CA ASP A 453 -6.64 10.60 -23.04
C ASP A 453 -7.78 9.81 -23.68
N HIS A 454 -7.56 8.54 -24.01
CA HIS A 454 -8.56 7.70 -24.65
C HIS A 454 -9.55 7.08 -23.64
N PHE A 455 -9.05 6.49 -22.54
CA PHE A 455 -9.88 5.72 -21.61
C PHE A 455 -10.08 6.39 -20.25
N ILE A 456 -9.05 7.00 -19.71
CA ILE A 456 -9.06 7.39 -18.30
C ILE A 456 -9.69 8.75 -18.09
N GLN A 457 -9.50 9.68 -19.02
CA GLN A 457 -9.99 11.04 -18.89
C GLN A 457 -11.52 11.12 -18.73
N GLU A 458 -12.25 10.20 -19.36
CA GLU A 458 -13.71 10.16 -19.35
C GLU A 458 -14.32 9.08 -18.45
N TYR A 459 -13.48 8.23 -17.83
CA TYR A 459 -13.98 7.19 -16.94
C TYR A 459 -14.89 7.75 -15.83
N PRO A 460 -16.04 7.16 -15.50
CA PRO A 460 -16.56 5.85 -15.94
C PRO A 460 -17.36 5.87 -17.27
N TYR A 461 -17.39 6.97 -17.99
CA TYR A 461 -18.10 7.12 -19.24
C TYR A 461 -17.13 6.89 -20.40
N LEU A 462 -17.12 5.70 -20.96
CA LEU A 462 -16.22 5.33 -22.06
C LEU A 462 -16.95 5.52 -23.39
N LYS A 463 -16.76 6.68 -24.01
CA LYS A 463 -17.44 7.10 -25.23
C LYS A 463 -16.59 6.95 -26.49
N LYS A 464 -15.26 6.97 -26.35
CA LYS A 464 -14.36 6.90 -27.48
C LYS A 464 -14.28 5.46 -28.02
N ASP A 465 -14.33 5.32 -29.32
CA ASP A 465 -14.22 4.03 -30.00
C ASP A 465 -12.86 3.38 -29.68
N TRP A 466 -12.89 2.13 -29.24
CA TRP A 466 -11.70 1.35 -28.91
C TRP A 466 -11.10 0.64 -30.15
N LYS A 467 -11.86 0.52 -31.25
CA LYS A 467 -11.46 -0.21 -32.48
C LYS A 467 -10.17 0.29 -33.10
N PRO A 468 -9.91 1.61 -33.23
CA PRO A 468 -8.64 2.08 -33.77
C PRO A 468 -7.42 1.59 -32.98
N LEU A 469 -7.49 1.63 -31.63
CA LEU A 469 -6.43 1.09 -30.76
C LEU A 469 -6.34 -0.43 -30.86
N ALA A 470 -7.48 -1.12 -30.97
CA ALA A 470 -7.48 -2.55 -31.13
C ALA A 470 -6.80 -2.98 -32.45
N GLN A 471 -7.01 -2.24 -33.53
CA GLN A 471 -6.34 -2.48 -34.81
C GLN A 471 -4.84 -2.15 -34.72
N GLU A 472 -4.48 -1.01 -34.14
CA GLU A 472 -3.09 -0.59 -33.99
C GLU A 472 -2.24 -1.59 -33.21
N PHE A 473 -2.78 -2.13 -32.12
CA PHE A 473 -2.06 -3.05 -31.23
C PHE A 473 -2.36 -4.53 -31.50
N GLY A 474 -3.11 -4.84 -32.55
CA GLY A 474 -3.40 -6.22 -32.96
C GLY A 474 -4.20 -7.01 -31.94
N VAL A 475 -5.24 -6.39 -31.35
CA VAL A 475 -6.10 -7.05 -30.35
C VAL A 475 -6.82 -8.24 -30.97
N THR A 476 -6.64 -9.42 -30.39
CA THR A 476 -7.25 -10.67 -30.81
C THR A 476 -8.49 -11.04 -30.00
N HIS A 477 -8.54 -10.62 -28.73
CA HIS A 477 -9.61 -10.98 -27.81
C HIS A 477 -10.05 -9.79 -26.97
N VAL A 478 -11.34 -9.76 -26.62
CA VAL A 478 -11.91 -8.86 -25.60
C VAL A 478 -12.39 -9.73 -24.45
N VAL A 479 -11.95 -9.41 -23.23
CA VAL A 479 -12.42 -10.08 -22.01
C VAL A 479 -13.04 -9.05 -21.08
N ALA A 480 -14.28 -9.26 -20.71
CA ALA A 480 -15.04 -8.34 -19.87
C ALA A 480 -15.50 -8.99 -18.56
N SER A 481 -15.37 -8.25 -17.47
CA SER A 481 -16.03 -8.56 -16.21
C SER A 481 -17.48 -8.07 -16.25
N LYS A 482 -18.45 -8.95 -16.07
CA LYS A 482 -19.89 -8.60 -16.05
C LYS A 482 -20.23 -7.59 -14.95
N HIS A 483 -19.59 -7.72 -13.80
CA HIS A 483 -19.77 -6.76 -12.72
C HIS A 483 -19.30 -5.36 -13.10
N GLU A 484 -18.12 -5.25 -13.70
CA GLU A 484 -17.58 -3.95 -14.14
C GLU A 484 -18.40 -3.36 -15.30
N LEU A 485 -18.88 -4.19 -16.24
CA LEU A 485 -19.78 -3.74 -17.31
C LEU A 485 -21.05 -3.10 -16.75
N SER A 486 -21.56 -3.58 -15.62
CA SER A 486 -22.75 -2.98 -14.99
C SER A 486 -22.49 -1.63 -14.31
N LEU A 487 -21.22 -1.30 -14.02
CA LEU A 487 -20.80 -0.06 -13.36
C LEU A 487 -20.34 1.03 -14.32
N ILE A 488 -19.97 0.66 -15.54
CA ILE A 488 -19.43 1.54 -16.56
C ILE A 488 -20.52 1.86 -17.57
N THR A 489 -20.76 3.15 -17.82
CA THR A 489 -21.56 3.55 -18.98
C THR A 489 -20.68 3.43 -20.22
N TRP A 490 -20.91 2.40 -20.99
CA TRP A 490 -20.11 2.05 -22.14
C TRP A 490 -20.95 2.14 -23.40
N ASP A 491 -20.57 3.02 -24.31
CA ASP A 491 -21.24 3.18 -25.62
C ASP A 491 -20.72 2.14 -26.66
N TYR A 492 -19.95 1.14 -26.20
CA TYR A 492 -19.36 0.15 -27.10
C TYR A 492 -20.30 -1.02 -27.33
N ASP A 493 -20.56 -1.26 -28.59
CA ASP A 493 -21.28 -2.43 -29.05
C ASP A 493 -20.31 -3.57 -29.38
N PHE A 494 -20.36 -4.64 -28.58
CA PHE A 494 -19.63 -5.88 -28.82
C PHE A 494 -20.44 -6.91 -29.62
N SER A 495 -21.66 -6.60 -30.02
CA SER A 495 -22.57 -7.55 -30.73
C SER A 495 -22.01 -8.05 -32.07
N HIS A 496 -21.12 -7.25 -32.68
CA HIS A 496 -20.44 -7.62 -33.95
C HIS A 496 -19.26 -8.56 -33.74
N LEU A 497 -18.81 -8.80 -32.49
CA LEU A 497 -17.74 -9.73 -32.16
C LEU A 497 -18.30 -11.14 -31.97
N LYS A 498 -17.50 -12.14 -32.29
CA LYS A 498 -17.86 -13.53 -32.03
C LYS A 498 -17.69 -13.81 -30.55
N LYS A 499 -18.78 -14.03 -29.81
CA LYS A 499 -18.72 -14.52 -28.44
C LYS A 499 -18.13 -15.93 -28.42
N ILE A 500 -17.01 -16.13 -27.66
CA ILE A 500 -16.33 -17.41 -27.53
C ILE A 500 -16.84 -18.15 -26.30
N GLN A 501 -16.86 -17.45 -25.16
CA GLN A 501 -17.15 -18.02 -23.86
C GLN A 501 -17.88 -17.03 -22.97
N GLU A 502 -18.74 -17.55 -22.09
CA GLU A 502 -19.44 -16.77 -21.09
C GLU A 502 -19.68 -17.62 -19.84
N ASN A 503 -19.46 -17.04 -18.66
CA ASN A 503 -19.91 -17.58 -17.38
C ASN A 503 -20.58 -16.49 -16.55
N ASP A 504 -20.90 -16.76 -15.29
CA ASP A 504 -21.59 -15.78 -14.41
C ASP A 504 -20.79 -14.50 -14.16
N HIS A 505 -19.46 -14.54 -14.30
CA HIS A 505 -18.57 -13.44 -13.97
C HIS A 505 -17.89 -12.78 -15.16
N PHE A 506 -17.64 -13.52 -16.22
CA PHE A 506 -16.86 -13.06 -17.35
C PHE A 506 -17.51 -13.40 -18.69
N VAL A 507 -17.17 -12.62 -19.71
CA VAL A 507 -17.50 -12.90 -21.09
C VAL A 507 -16.26 -12.62 -21.95
N ALA A 508 -15.99 -13.50 -22.92
CA ALA A 508 -14.89 -13.36 -23.88
C ALA A 508 -15.43 -13.32 -25.30
N TYR A 509 -14.84 -12.43 -26.08
CA TYR A 509 -15.13 -12.27 -27.51
C TYR A 509 -13.85 -12.38 -28.31
N GLN A 510 -13.96 -12.96 -29.50
CA GLN A 510 -12.91 -12.98 -30.52
C GLN A 510 -13.08 -11.79 -31.46
N VAL A 511 -12.01 -11.04 -31.65
CA VAL A 511 -11.94 -10.00 -32.68
C VAL A 511 -11.63 -10.71 -34.01
N LYS A 512 -12.55 -10.66 -34.99
CA LYS A 512 -12.29 -11.17 -36.34
C LYS A 512 -11.07 -10.43 -36.86
N GLU A 513 -10.14 -11.18 -37.47
CA GLU A 513 -8.79 -10.77 -37.87
C GLU A 513 -8.65 -9.27 -38.13
N PRO A 514 -7.83 -8.57 -37.34
CA PRO A 514 -7.37 -7.27 -37.78
C PRO A 514 -6.58 -7.54 -39.08
N ASN A 515 -6.88 -6.83 -40.13
CA ASN A 515 -6.02 -6.83 -41.32
C ASN A 515 -4.60 -6.47 -40.86
N LEU A 516 -3.76 -7.50 -40.70
CA LEU A 516 -2.37 -7.41 -40.22
C LEU A 516 -1.44 -6.78 -41.29
N THR A 517 -1.84 -5.67 -41.89
CA THR A 517 -1.09 -5.05 -42.98
C THR A 517 -0.26 -3.84 -42.54
N LYS A 518 0.24 -3.74 -41.30
CA LYS A 518 1.12 -2.59 -41.02
C LYS A 518 2.29 -2.75 -40.03
N TYR A 519 2.61 -3.90 -39.50
CA TYR A 519 3.85 -4.05 -38.71
C TYR A 519 4.51 -5.41 -38.95
N ASN A 520 5.25 -5.51 -40.05
CA ASN A 520 6.39 -6.40 -40.22
C ASN A 520 7.65 -5.62 -39.86
#